data_7389545068037eea6f771a00e0fb5b61
#
_entry.id   7389545068037eea6f771a00e0fb5b61
#
_cell.length_a   1.000
_cell.length_b   1.000
_cell.length_c   1.000
_cell.angle_alpha   90.00
_cell.angle_beta   90.00
_cell.angle_gamma   90.00
#
_symmetry.space_group_name_H-M   'P 1'
#
loop_
_entity.id
_entity.type
_entity.pdbx_description
1 polymer ?
#
loop_
_entity_poly.entity_id
_entity_poly.type
_entity_poly.pdbx_seq_one_letter_code
_entity_poly.pdbx_strand_id
1 'polypeptide(L)'
;MLSSAEARQRAQGKPWSFLHISKPEIDLDPAIDPYDKAVYAKAAENLSRTIAAGVMVRDPKPCYYVYRLTWRERTQTGLAVIASLAAYAANRIRKHELTTPVKEDDRVRQIEAVNAQTGPVMIAYPAAPEIDALLERAAAGTAAVDVTADDRVRHQLWTIGDEATIAALTRAADALPALYIADGHHRSAAALRVAQARGDAAHGYFLAVLFPHHQMTILDYNRLLRDLNGRSADQLVEALRQRFAVACADQPVRPSRSGEFGMYLDGHWYRLSLSTPSPSILGERERVGEGSDPIGRLPITLLASNVIEPFFGVTDPRIDKRIDFVGGARGLTELERRVKSGEMAAAFALYPTQMEDLMAVADAGAIMPPKSTWFEPKLADGMVSHMLD
;
A
#
# COMPACT_ATOMS: atom_id res chain seq x y z
N MET A 1 -1.35 3.17 9.61
CA MET A 1 -2.76 2.80 9.91
C MET A 1 -3.26 3.76 10.98
N LEU A 2 -4.55 4.11 10.94
CA LEU A 2 -5.19 4.99 11.92
C LEU A 2 -5.44 4.21 13.21
N SER A 3 -5.06 4.75 14.36
CA SER A 3 -5.41 4.18 15.68
C SER A 3 -6.90 4.41 15.98
N SER A 4 -7.47 3.65 16.92
CA SER A 4 -8.88 3.84 17.32
C SER A 4 -9.11 5.23 17.94
N ALA A 5 -8.13 5.79 18.66
CA ALA A 5 -8.20 7.14 19.20
C ALA A 5 -8.23 8.22 18.10
N GLU A 6 -7.34 8.12 17.09
CA GLU A 6 -7.33 9.02 15.93
C GLU A 6 -8.62 8.88 15.10
N ALA A 7 -9.13 7.65 14.92
CA ALA A 7 -10.38 7.41 14.21
C ALA A 7 -11.57 8.05 14.93
N ARG A 8 -11.66 7.92 16.26
CA ARG A 8 -12.70 8.55 17.09
C ARG A 8 -12.66 10.06 16.95
N GLN A 9 -11.47 10.67 17.00
CA GLN A 9 -11.29 12.10 16.80
C GLN A 9 -11.74 12.56 15.40
N ARG A 10 -11.38 11.83 14.35
CA ARG A 10 -11.74 12.15 12.95
C ARG A 10 -13.23 11.99 12.66
N ALA A 11 -13.90 11.03 13.32
CA ALA A 11 -15.32 10.78 13.17
C ALA A 11 -16.21 11.70 14.02
N GLN A 12 -15.63 12.43 14.98
CA GLN A 12 -16.37 13.31 15.88
C GLN A 12 -17.20 14.34 15.11
N GLY A 13 -18.50 14.39 15.37
CA GLY A 13 -19.44 15.28 14.68
C GLY A 13 -19.77 14.89 13.24
N LYS A 14 -19.29 13.75 12.77
CA LYS A 14 -19.51 13.24 11.40
C LYS A 14 -20.28 11.92 11.46
N PRO A 15 -21.61 11.90 11.67
CA PRO A 15 -22.39 10.66 11.91
C PRO A 15 -22.40 9.69 10.75
N TRP A 16 -22.05 10.15 9.56
CA TRP A 16 -21.96 9.36 8.32
C TRP A 16 -20.51 9.07 7.90
N SER A 17 -19.53 9.33 8.77
CA SER A 17 -18.16 8.94 8.49
C SER A 17 -18.07 7.43 8.31
N PHE A 18 -17.41 6.97 7.24
CA PHE A 18 -17.22 5.55 7.00
C PHE A 18 -16.36 4.86 8.07
N LEU A 19 -15.67 5.64 8.90
CA LEU A 19 -14.95 5.13 10.07
C LEU A 19 -15.86 4.40 11.06
N HIS A 20 -17.13 4.74 11.15
CA HIS A 20 -18.12 4.00 11.96
C HIS A 20 -18.34 2.56 11.46
N ILE A 21 -18.01 2.27 10.19
CA ILE A 21 -18.12 0.94 9.57
C ILE A 21 -16.76 0.24 9.52
N SER A 22 -15.69 0.94 9.14
CA SER A 22 -14.35 0.35 8.99
C SER A 22 -13.55 0.24 10.28
N LYS A 23 -13.92 1.00 11.33
CA LYS A 23 -13.35 1.02 12.68
C LYS A 23 -14.45 1.18 13.75
N PRO A 24 -15.41 0.25 13.78
CA PRO A 24 -16.65 0.41 14.57
C PRO A 24 -16.42 0.42 16.09
N GLU A 25 -15.25 0.02 16.57
CA GLU A 25 -14.84 0.15 17.97
C GLU A 25 -14.85 1.60 18.47
N ILE A 26 -14.89 2.59 17.56
CA ILE A 26 -14.98 4.01 17.94
C ILE A 26 -16.34 4.37 18.55
N ASP A 27 -17.38 3.58 18.27
CA ASP A 27 -18.74 3.75 18.78
C ASP A 27 -19.01 2.95 20.06
N LEU A 28 -18.01 2.21 20.55
CA LEU A 28 -18.11 1.33 21.71
C LEU A 28 -17.20 1.83 22.85
N ASP A 29 -17.21 1.11 23.97
CA ASP A 29 -16.32 1.40 25.09
C ASP A 29 -14.84 1.48 24.63
N PRO A 30 -14.10 2.54 24.97
CA PRO A 30 -12.69 2.67 24.59
C PRO A 30 -11.78 1.52 25.04
N ALA A 31 -12.19 0.75 26.05
CA ALA A 31 -11.46 -0.40 26.57
C ALA A 31 -11.78 -1.70 25.85
N ILE A 32 -12.74 -1.70 24.89
CA ILE A 32 -13.11 -2.91 24.15
C ILE A 32 -11.94 -3.43 23.31
N ASP A 33 -11.79 -4.75 23.26
CA ASP A 33 -10.89 -5.37 22.30
C ASP A 33 -11.37 -5.08 20.86
N PRO A 34 -10.56 -4.48 19.97
CA PRO A 34 -10.93 -4.23 18.58
C PRO A 34 -11.35 -5.49 17.79
N TYR A 35 -11.04 -6.67 18.30
CA TYR A 35 -11.41 -7.97 17.71
C TYR A 35 -12.61 -8.65 18.39
N ASP A 36 -13.29 -7.96 19.30
CA ASP A 36 -14.50 -8.47 19.96
C ASP A 36 -15.67 -8.60 18.97
N LYS A 37 -16.53 -9.57 19.18
CA LYS A 37 -17.73 -9.81 18.33
C LYS A 37 -18.67 -8.61 18.27
N ALA A 38 -18.78 -7.84 19.35
CA ALA A 38 -19.60 -6.63 19.38
C ALA A 38 -19.11 -5.57 18.40
N VAL A 39 -17.81 -5.51 18.12
CA VAL A 39 -17.21 -4.59 17.15
C VAL A 39 -17.72 -4.88 15.74
N TYR A 40 -17.71 -6.13 15.32
CA TYR A 40 -18.23 -6.53 14.00
C TYR A 40 -19.75 -6.39 13.89
N ALA A 41 -20.50 -6.70 14.95
CA ALA A 41 -21.93 -6.46 15.00
C ALA A 41 -22.27 -4.97 14.84
N LYS A 42 -21.46 -4.09 15.47
CA LYS A 42 -21.60 -2.64 15.32
C LYS A 42 -21.30 -2.15 13.91
N ALA A 43 -20.33 -2.75 13.21
CA ALA A 43 -20.09 -2.47 11.80
C ALA A 43 -21.31 -2.75 10.94
N ALA A 44 -21.96 -3.92 11.14
CA ALA A 44 -23.15 -4.32 10.41
C ALA A 44 -24.35 -3.38 10.68
N GLU A 45 -24.58 -3.03 11.94
CA GLU A 45 -25.58 -2.03 12.34
C GLU A 45 -25.34 -0.69 11.64
N ASN A 46 -24.12 -0.19 11.68
CA ASN A 46 -23.76 1.09 11.08
C ASN A 46 -23.90 1.09 9.55
N LEU A 47 -23.51 0.01 8.87
CA LEU A 47 -23.69 -0.12 7.43
C LEU A 47 -25.17 -0.13 7.07
N SER A 48 -25.99 -0.93 7.78
CA SER A 48 -27.43 -1.00 7.57
C SER A 48 -28.11 0.36 7.78
N ARG A 49 -27.72 1.08 8.82
CA ARG A 49 -28.19 2.45 9.11
C ARG A 49 -27.83 3.43 7.97
N THR A 50 -26.61 3.33 7.44
CA THR A 50 -26.13 4.20 6.36
C THR A 50 -26.89 3.97 5.06
N ILE A 51 -27.22 2.71 4.75
CA ILE A 51 -28.03 2.34 3.58
C ILE A 51 -29.48 2.78 3.79
N ALA A 52 -30.07 2.51 4.95
CA ALA A 52 -31.47 2.90 5.26
C ALA A 52 -31.68 4.42 5.21
N ALA A 53 -30.66 5.19 5.55
CA ALA A 53 -30.68 6.66 5.48
C ALA A 53 -30.46 7.20 4.05
N GLY A 54 -30.22 6.35 3.05
CA GLY A 54 -29.95 6.76 1.67
C GLY A 54 -28.59 7.45 1.47
N VAL A 55 -27.67 7.36 2.44
CA VAL A 55 -26.31 7.90 2.33
C VAL A 55 -25.47 7.03 1.41
N MET A 56 -25.66 5.72 1.47
CA MET A 56 -25.19 4.76 0.47
C MET A 56 -26.39 4.19 -0.27
N VAL A 57 -26.29 4.11 -1.59
CA VAL A 57 -27.34 3.58 -2.45
C VAL A 57 -26.77 2.44 -3.31
N ARG A 58 -27.61 1.44 -3.58
CA ARG A 58 -27.26 0.37 -4.51
C ARG A 58 -27.63 0.81 -5.92
N ASP A 59 -26.72 0.67 -6.86
CA ASP A 59 -27.00 0.91 -8.26
C ASP A 59 -28.05 -0.09 -8.78
N PRO A 60 -28.99 0.35 -9.64
CA PRO A 60 -30.11 -0.49 -10.08
C PRO A 60 -29.69 -1.63 -11.01
N LYS A 61 -28.50 -1.55 -11.59
CA LYS A 61 -27.89 -2.58 -12.44
C LYS A 61 -26.38 -2.66 -12.22
N PRO A 62 -25.75 -3.79 -12.55
CA PRO A 62 -24.29 -3.91 -12.50
C PRO A 62 -23.62 -2.82 -13.34
N CYS A 63 -22.61 -2.16 -12.78
CA CYS A 63 -21.84 -1.12 -13.44
C CYS A 63 -20.38 -1.17 -12.99
N TYR A 64 -19.51 -0.54 -13.78
CA TYR A 64 -18.15 -0.21 -13.39
C TYR A 64 -18.06 1.27 -12.99
N TYR A 65 -16.94 1.65 -12.39
CA TYR A 65 -16.71 3.06 -12.04
C TYR A 65 -15.31 3.47 -12.45
N VAL A 66 -15.19 4.70 -12.98
CA VAL A 66 -13.90 5.37 -12.96
C VAL A 66 -13.67 5.91 -11.57
N TYR A 67 -12.55 5.57 -10.96
CA TYR A 67 -12.15 6.14 -9.68
C TYR A 67 -10.83 6.90 -9.86
N ARG A 68 -10.90 8.23 -9.75
CA ARG A 68 -9.74 9.13 -9.87
C ARG A 68 -9.35 9.67 -8.52
N LEU A 69 -8.05 9.62 -8.23
CA LEU A 69 -7.42 10.17 -7.06
C LEU A 69 -6.46 11.28 -7.51
N THR A 70 -6.57 12.46 -6.91
CA THR A 70 -5.62 13.55 -7.11
C THR A 70 -5.02 13.95 -5.78
N TRP A 71 -3.69 13.88 -5.68
CA TRP A 71 -2.92 14.24 -4.51
C TRP A 71 -1.71 15.07 -4.90
N ARG A 72 -1.65 16.32 -4.41
CA ARG A 72 -0.67 17.31 -4.87
C ARG A 72 -0.77 17.48 -6.39
N GLU A 73 0.33 17.31 -7.12
CA GLU A 73 0.39 17.42 -8.59
C GLU A 73 0.19 16.08 -9.32
N ARG A 74 -0.15 15.02 -8.59
CA ARG A 74 -0.27 13.66 -9.13
C ARG A 74 -1.72 13.24 -9.22
N THR A 75 -2.06 12.66 -10.35
CA THR A 75 -3.39 12.07 -10.58
C THR A 75 -3.22 10.62 -11.01
N GLN A 76 -4.01 9.72 -10.42
CA GLN A 76 -4.14 8.35 -10.86
C GLN A 76 -5.61 8.03 -11.13
N THR A 77 -5.89 7.49 -12.30
CA THR A 77 -7.23 7.14 -12.76
C THR A 77 -7.32 5.63 -12.90
N GLY A 78 -8.26 5.02 -12.20
CA GLY A 78 -8.43 3.58 -12.17
C GLY A 78 -9.85 3.13 -12.46
N LEU A 79 -9.99 1.84 -12.67
CA LEU A 79 -11.23 1.11 -12.91
C LEU A 79 -11.64 0.38 -11.63
N ALA A 80 -12.72 0.81 -10.98
CA ALA A 80 -13.29 0.09 -9.85
C ALA A 80 -14.23 -1.00 -10.34
N VAL A 81 -13.96 -2.23 -9.91
CA VAL A 81 -14.61 -3.47 -10.36
C VAL A 81 -14.63 -4.51 -9.24
N ILE A 82 -15.27 -5.63 -9.51
CA ILE A 82 -15.05 -6.89 -8.79
C ILE A 82 -14.07 -7.75 -9.60
N ALA A 83 -12.96 -8.15 -8.98
CA ALA A 83 -11.89 -8.95 -9.59
C ALA A 83 -12.07 -10.43 -9.24
N SER A 84 -11.74 -11.33 -10.18
CA SER A 84 -11.97 -12.77 -10.05
C SER A 84 -11.05 -13.41 -8.99
N LEU A 85 -11.62 -14.12 -8.03
CA LEU A 85 -10.89 -14.95 -7.07
C LEU A 85 -10.25 -16.17 -7.73
N ALA A 86 -10.83 -16.69 -8.81
CA ALA A 86 -10.21 -17.75 -9.61
C ALA A 86 -8.91 -17.25 -10.26
N ALA A 87 -8.89 -16.04 -10.82
CA ALA A 87 -7.69 -15.41 -11.36
C ALA A 87 -6.63 -15.14 -10.27
N TYR A 88 -7.07 -14.79 -9.07
CA TYR A 88 -6.19 -14.64 -7.91
C TYR A 88 -5.60 -15.99 -7.46
N ALA A 89 -6.40 -17.05 -7.37
CA ALA A 89 -5.94 -18.38 -7.01
C ALA A 89 -4.98 -18.97 -8.08
N ALA A 90 -5.24 -18.70 -9.37
CA ALA A 90 -4.38 -19.11 -10.48
C ALA A 90 -3.11 -18.23 -10.67
N ASN A 91 -2.83 -17.30 -9.73
CA ASN A 91 -1.70 -16.37 -9.78
C ASN A 91 -1.66 -15.47 -11.03
N ARG A 92 -2.80 -15.25 -11.69
CA ARG A 92 -2.94 -14.19 -12.71
C ARG A 92 -3.00 -12.81 -12.04
N ILE A 93 -3.58 -12.72 -10.84
CA ILE A 93 -3.47 -11.59 -9.94
C ILE A 93 -2.37 -11.91 -8.94
N ARG A 94 -1.18 -11.34 -9.14
CA ARG A 94 0.06 -11.68 -8.47
C ARG A 94 0.25 -10.96 -7.15
N LYS A 95 0.92 -11.61 -6.22
CA LYS A 95 1.20 -11.14 -4.87
C LYS A 95 2.69 -10.88 -4.70
N HIS A 96 3.04 -9.93 -3.84
CA HIS A 96 4.42 -9.65 -3.46
C HIS A 96 4.61 -9.57 -1.94
N GLU A 97 3.55 -9.78 -1.15
CA GLU A 97 3.58 -9.72 0.32
C GLU A 97 2.82 -10.91 0.91
N LEU A 98 3.32 -11.44 2.04
CA LEU A 98 2.63 -12.46 2.82
C LEU A 98 1.60 -11.82 3.74
N THR A 99 0.48 -12.50 3.91
CA THR A 99 -0.54 -12.13 4.89
C THR A 99 -0.25 -12.74 6.26
N THR A 100 -0.76 -12.11 7.32
CA THR A 100 -0.67 -12.62 8.68
C THR A 100 -2.03 -13.13 9.14
N PRO A 101 -2.11 -14.31 9.80
CA PRO A 101 -3.38 -14.92 10.18
C PRO A 101 -4.31 -13.99 10.96
N VAL A 102 -3.79 -13.26 11.96
CA VAL A 102 -4.60 -12.35 12.79
C VAL A 102 -5.31 -11.27 11.98
N LYS A 103 -4.61 -10.64 11.03
CA LYS A 103 -5.20 -9.58 10.18
C LYS A 103 -6.14 -10.16 9.13
N GLU A 104 -5.87 -11.36 8.67
CA GLU A 104 -6.72 -12.06 7.72
C GLU A 104 -8.02 -12.47 8.37
N ASP A 105 -7.97 -13.06 9.58
CA ASP A 105 -9.14 -13.42 10.39
C ASP A 105 -10.01 -12.20 10.72
N ASP A 106 -9.39 -11.08 11.06
CA ASP A 106 -10.10 -9.81 11.28
C ASP A 106 -10.89 -9.39 10.04
N ARG A 107 -10.28 -9.44 8.85
CA ARG A 107 -10.97 -9.09 7.60
C ARG A 107 -12.06 -10.09 7.23
N VAL A 108 -11.87 -11.38 7.47
CA VAL A 108 -12.90 -12.42 7.28
C VAL A 108 -14.12 -12.09 8.15
N ARG A 109 -13.93 -11.89 9.46
CA ARG A 109 -15.02 -11.55 10.39
C ARG A 109 -15.76 -10.27 9.99
N GLN A 110 -15.01 -9.26 9.54
CA GLN A 110 -15.60 -8.02 9.05
C GLN A 110 -16.48 -8.25 7.83
N ILE A 111 -15.98 -8.95 6.79
CA ILE A 111 -16.73 -9.27 5.57
C ILE A 111 -18.00 -10.08 5.90
N GLU A 112 -17.87 -11.09 6.75
CA GLU A 112 -19.02 -11.94 7.15
C GLU A 112 -20.08 -11.16 7.92
N ALA A 113 -19.67 -10.30 8.85
CA ALA A 113 -20.59 -9.53 9.68
C ALA A 113 -21.35 -8.49 8.87
N VAL A 114 -20.67 -7.73 8.01
CA VAL A 114 -21.32 -6.68 7.19
C VAL A 114 -21.95 -7.22 5.90
N ASN A 115 -21.71 -8.49 5.57
CA ASN A 115 -22.07 -9.14 4.30
C ASN A 115 -21.68 -8.32 3.06
N ALA A 116 -20.52 -7.68 3.13
CA ALA A 116 -20.01 -6.80 2.07
C ALA A 116 -18.49 -6.69 2.12
N GLN A 117 -17.90 -6.35 0.99
CA GLN A 117 -16.51 -5.91 0.88
C GLN A 117 -16.52 -4.39 0.76
N THR A 118 -16.05 -3.71 1.80
CA THR A 118 -16.17 -2.25 1.95
C THR A 118 -14.86 -1.51 1.71
N GLY A 119 -13.74 -2.23 1.62
CA GLY A 119 -12.41 -1.69 1.35
C GLY A 119 -11.83 -2.28 0.06
N PRO A 120 -11.70 -1.52 -1.03
CA PRO A 120 -11.19 -2.04 -2.30
C PRO A 120 -9.71 -2.39 -2.22
N VAL A 121 -9.32 -3.46 -2.92
CA VAL A 121 -7.91 -3.82 -3.14
C VAL A 121 -7.34 -2.93 -4.24
N MET A 122 -6.16 -2.35 -4.02
CA MET A 122 -5.45 -1.58 -5.03
C MET A 122 -4.63 -2.55 -5.88
N ILE A 123 -4.89 -2.56 -7.18
CA ILE A 123 -4.24 -3.43 -8.16
C ILE A 123 -3.54 -2.58 -9.22
N ALA A 124 -2.33 -2.96 -9.58
CA ALA A 124 -1.62 -2.39 -10.71
C ALA A 124 -1.75 -3.28 -11.96
N TYR A 125 -1.78 -2.65 -13.13
CA TYR A 125 -1.65 -3.35 -14.42
C TYR A 125 -0.56 -2.69 -15.29
N PRO A 126 0.10 -3.47 -16.18
CA PRO A 126 1.01 -2.91 -17.18
C PRO A 126 0.29 -1.88 -18.05
N ALA A 127 1.00 -0.85 -18.52
CA ALA A 127 0.41 0.20 -19.35
C ALA A 127 -0.45 -0.39 -20.49
N ALA A 128 -1.71 0.04 -20.55
CA ALA A 128 -2.70 -0.40 -21.54
C ALA A 128 -3.47 0.82 -22.07
N PRO A 129 -2.94 1.49 -23.12
CA PRO A 129 -3.52 2.74 -23.64
C PRO A 129 -5.00 2.63 -24.04
N GLU A 130 -5.47 1.44 -24.42
CA GLU A 130 -6.89 1.20 -24.69
C GLU A 130 -7.75 1.38 -23.45
N ILE A 131 -7.32 0.82 -22.31
CA ILE A 131 -8.04 0.98 -21.02
C ILE A 131 -8.00 2.44 -20.61
N ASP A 132 -6.84 3.09 -20.67
CA ASP A 132 -6.68 4.50 -20.28
C ASP A 132 -7.60 5.40 -21.10
N ALA A 133 -7.69 5.19 -22.42
CA ALA A 133 -8.58 5.96 -23.30
C ALA A 133 -10.06 5.71 -23.03
N LEU A 134 -10.46 4.49 -22.64
CA LEU A 134 -11.84 4.18 -22.25
C LEU A 134 -12.20 4.89 -20.94
N LEU A 135 -11.30 4.87 -19.95
CA LEU A 135 -11.51 5.53 -18.66
C LEU A 135 -11.59 7.06 -18.80
N GLU A 136 -10.71 7.67 -19.59
CA GLU A 136 -10.74 9.13 -19.84
C GLU A 136 -12.04 9.54 -20.53
N ARG A 137 -12.54 8.78 -21.50
CA ARG A 137 -13.84 9.04 -22.12
C ARG A 137 -15.00 8.92 -21.13
N ALA A 138 -14.99 7.90 -20.29
CA ALA A 138 -16.02 7.71 -19.28
C ALA A 138 -16.01 8.80 -18.20
N ALA A 139 -14.85 9.41 -17.94
CA ALA A 139 -14.68 10.50 -17.00
C ALA A 139 -14.86 11.91 -17.60
N ALA A 140 -15.25 12.02 -18.87
CA ALA A 140 -15.41 13.33 -19.53
C ALA A 140 -16.60 14.17 -19.00
N GLY A 141 -17.58 13.52 -18.35
CA GLY A 141 -18.76 14.17 -17.77
C GLY A 141 -18.57 14.61 -16.32
N THR A 142 -19.68 15.05 -15.71
CA THR A 142 -19.70 15.39 -14.29
C THR A 142 -19.53 14.12 -13.45
N ALA A 143 -18.63 14.16 -12.48
CA ALA A 143 -18.46 13.07 -11.53
C ALA A 143 -19.72 12.88 -10.66
N ALA A 144 -20.11 11.64 -10.43
CA ALA A 144 -21.18 11.29 -9.49
C ALA A 144 -20.80 11.63 -8.04
N VAL A 145 -19.50 11.50 -7.72
CA VAL A 145 -18.93 11.93 -6.45
C VAL A 145 -17.65 12.72 -6.73
N ASP A 146 -17.50 13.86 -6.06
CA ASP A 146 -16.30 14.69 -6.10
C ASP A 146 -16.07 15.29 -4.71
N VAL A 147 -15.12 14.76 -3.98
CA VAL A 147 -14.84 15.14 -2.60
C VAL A 147 -13.35 15.25 -2.36
N THR A 148 -12.94 16.28 -1.61
CA THR A 148 -11.58 16.39 -1.09
C THR A 148 -11.57 16.05 0.40
N ALA A 149 -10.84 15.03 0.76
CA ALA A 149 -10.73 14.56 2.14
C ALA A 149 -9.78 15.44 2.99
N ASP A 150 -9.79 15.24 4.32
CA ASP A 150 -8.98 16.04 5.27
C ASP A 150 -7.46 15.93 5.01
N ASP A 151 -7.00 14.84 4.37
CA ASP A 151 -5.61 14.60 3.94
C ASP A 151 -5.25 15.28 2.60
N ARG A 152 -6.19 16.07 2.05
CA ARG A 152 -6.10 16.80 0.77
C ARG A 152 -6.04 15.89 -0.46
N VAL A 153 -6.45 14.64 -0.33
CA VAL A 153 -6.70 13.77 -1.49
C VAL A 153 -8.09 14.10 -2.04
N ARG A 154 -8.17 14.42 -3.32
CA ARG A 154 -9.44 14.55 -4.04
C ARG A 154 -9.82 13.21 -4.61
N HIS A 155 -11.02 12.75 -4.30
CA HIS A 155 -11.63 11.51 -4.76
C HIS A 155 -12.76 11.82 -5.69
N GLN A 156 -12.72 11.29 -6.91
CA GLN A 156 -13.77 11.48 -7.92
C GLN A 156 -14.23 10.12 -8.42
N LEU A 157 -15.54 9.98 -8.63
CA LEU A 157 -16.17 8.74 -9.10
C LEU A 157 -17.13 9.03 -10.24
N TRP A 158 -17.05 8.26 -11.33
CA TRP A 158 -17.99 8.27 -12.43
C TRP A 158 -18.54 6.88 -12.65
N THR A 159 -19.86 6.74 -12.78
CA THR A 159 -20.50 5.46 -13.04
C THR A 159 -20.46 5.12 -14.53
N ILE A 160 -20.04 3.91 -14.86
CA ILE A 160 -20.06 3.34 -16.21
C ILE A 160 -21.20 2.32 -16.25
N GLY A 161 -22.35 2.71 -16.78
CA GLY A 161 -23.52 1.86 -16.90
C GLY A 161 -23.86 1.47 -18.35
N ASP A 162 -23.09 1.92 -19.33
CA ASP A 162 -23.21 1.58 -20.73
C ASP A 162 -22.57 0.20 -21.00
N GLU A 163 -23.38 -0.72 -21.53
CA GLU A 163 -22.99 -2.11 -21.76
C GLU A 163 -21.84 -2.26 -22.76
N ALA A 164 -21.77 -1.40 -23.78
CA ALA A 164 -20.70 -1.46 -24.78
C ALA A 164 -19.34 -1.06 -24.16
N THR A 165 -19.32 -0.02 -23.34
CA THR A 165 -18.14 0.41 -22.61
C THR A 165 -17.70 -0.64 -21.57
N ILE A 166 -18.65 -1.21 -20.81
CA ILE A 166 -18.38 -2.30 -19.87
C ILE A 166 -17.75 -3.48 -20.59
N ALA A 167 -18.35 -3.93 -21.70
CA ALA A 167 -17.83 -5.04 -22.49
C ALA A 167 -16.44 -4.76 -23.08
N ALA A 168 -16.18 -3.53 -23.52
CA ALA A 168 -14.86 -3.13 -24.03
C ALA A 168 -13.80 -3.15 -22.92
N LEU A 169 -14.10 -2.57 -21.76
CA LEU A 169 -13.20 -2.59 -20.59
C LEU A 169 -12.92 -4.00 -20.08
N THR A 170 -13.97 -4.85 -20.02
CA THR A 170 -13.81 -6.26 -19.62
C THR A 170 -12.86 -6.99 -20.57
N ARG A 171 -13.09 -6.89 -21.89
CA ARG A 171 -12.18 -7.53 -22.88
C ARG A 171 -10.75 -7.02 -22.78
N ALA A 172 -10.57 -5.71 -22.64
CA ALA A 172 -9.23 -5.11 -22.52
C ALA A 172 -8.52 -5.56 -21.23
N ALA A 173 -9.24 -5.63 -20.09
CA ALA A 173 -8.71 -6.12 -18.83
C ALA A 173 -8.41 -7.64 -18.88
N ASP A 174 -9.25 -8.42 -19.54
CA ASP A 174 -9.05 -9.85 -19.72
C ASP A 174 -7.85 -10.17 -20.63
N ALA A 175 -7.49 -9.27 -21.53
CA ALA A 175 -6.31 -9.40 -22.39
C ALA A 175 -4.98 -9.10 -21.66
N LEU A 176 -5.01 -8.50 -20.47
CA LEU A 176 -3.80 -8.23 -19.69
C LEU A 176 -3.12 -9.53 -19.26
N PRO A 177 -1.80 -9.64 -19.41
CA PRO A 177 -1.06 -10.88 -19.10
C PRO A 177 -1.05 -11.19 -17.60
N ALA A 178 -0.99 -10.17 -16.77
CA ALA A 178 -1.02 -10.26 -15.32
C ALA A 178 -1.51 -8.95 -14.68
N LEU A 179 -1.99 -9.08 -13.46
CA LEU A 179 -2.33 -7.98 -12.55
C LEU A 179 -1.50 -8.13 -11.28
N TYR A 180 -1.26 -7.04 -10.56
CA TYR A 180 -0.37 -7.02 -9.40
C TYR A 180 -1.05 -6.34 -8.23
N ILE A 181 -1.22 -7.04 -7.11
CA ILE A 181 -1.75 -6.41 -5.90
C ILE A 181 -0.71 -5.40 -5.40
N ALA A 182 -1.08 -4.13 -5.38
CA ALA A 182 -0.27 -3.05 -4.84
C ALA A 182 -0.49 -2.86 -3.34
N ASP A 183 -1.76 -2.82 -2.92
CA ASP A 183 -2.14 -2.74 -1.50
C ASP A 183 -3.44 -3.52 -1.25
N GLY A 184 -3.52 -4.19 -0.10
CA GLY A 184 -4.72 -4.94 0.31
C GLY A 184 -4.59 -6.46 0.25
N HIS A 185 -3.40 -7.02 0.36
CA HIS A 185 -3.16 -8.47 0.39
C HIS A 185 -4.03 -9.22 1.40
N HIS A 186 -4.24 -8.66 2.60
CA HIS A 186 -5.13 -9.26 3.60
C HIS A 186 -6.60 -9.22 3.18
N ARG A 187 -7.02 -8.19 2.41
CA ARG A 187 -8.41 -8.07 1.92
C ARG A 187 -8.70 -9.10 0.83
N SER A 188 -7.80 -9.28 -0.13
CA SER A 188 -7.95 -10.30 -1.18
C SER A 188 -7.88 -11.72 -0.61
N ALA A 189 -6.98 -12.00 0.34
CA ALA A 189 -6.89 -13.29 1.00
C ALA A 189 -8.14 -13.62 1.82
N ALA A 190 -8.66 -12.66 2.59
CA ALA A 190 -9.89 -12.82 3.35
C ALA A 190 -11.11 -13.04 2.44
N ALA A 191 -11.22 -12.32 1.32
CA ALA A 191 -12.28 -12.52 0.34
C ALA A 191 -12.26 -13.94 -0.24
N LEU A 192 -11.07 -14.49 -0.53
CA LEU A 192 -10.93 -15.88 -0.99
C LEU A 192 -11.43 -16.87 0.07
N ARG A 193 -11.05 -16.68 1.34
CA ARG A 193 -11.48 -17.55 2.45
C ARG A 193 -12.99 -17.53 2.64
N VAL A 194 -13.61 -16.34 2.59
CA VAL A 194 -15.06 -16.19 2.71
C VAL A 194 -15.76 -16.88 1.54
N ALA A 195 -15.30 -16.69 0.31
CA ALA A 195 -15.87 -17.35 -0.87
C ALA A 195 -15.77 -18.87 -0.79
N GLN A 196 -14.63 -19.41 -0.35
CA GLN A 196 -14.44 -20.85 -0.15
C GLN A 196 -15.37 -21.40 0.93
N ALA A 197 -15.54 -20.71 2.05
CA ALA A 197 -16.42 -21.12 3.14
C ALA A 197 -17.90 -21.12 2.73
N ARG A 198 -18.32 -20.19 1.87
CA ARG A 198 -19.70 -20.09 1.38
C ARG A 198 -20.01 -21.04 0.22
N GLY A 199 -18.99 -21.48 -0.53
CA GLY A 199 -19.15 -22.40 -1.65
C GLY A 199 -20.04 -21.85 -2.78
N ASP A 200 -20.22 -20.53 -2.89
CA ASP A 200 -21.16 -19.86 -3.77
C ASP A 200 -20.40 -19.10 -4.87
N ALA A 201 -20.82 -19.29 -6.13
CA ALA A 201 -20.26 -18.61 -7.29
C ALA A 201 -20.40 -17.08 -7.24
N ALA A 202 -21.45 -16.55 -6.58
CA ALA A 202 -21.64 -15.11 -6.36
C ALA A 202 -20.52 -14.49 -5.50
N HIS A 203 -19.82 -15.28 -4.72
CA HIS A 203 -18.70 -14.84 -3.87
C HIS A 203 -17.33 -15.06 -4.52
N GLY A 204 -17.30 -15.49 -5.78
CA GLY A 204 -16.07 -15.72 -6.57
C GLY A 204 -15.30 -14.46 -6.97
N TYR A 205 -15.59 -13.32 -6.35
CA TYR A 205 -15.01 -12.02 -6.70
C TYR A 205 -14.61 -11.23 -5.45
N PHE A 206 -13.73 -10.23 -5.65
CA PHE A 206 -13.39 -9.26 -4.62
C PHE A 206 -13.32 -7.84 -5.18
N LEU A 207 -13.71 -6.87 -4.35
CA LEU A 207 -13.72 -5.46 -4.71
C LEU A 207 -12.29 -4.95 -4.94
N ALA A 208 -12.04 -4.34 -6.08
CA ALA A 208 -10.73 -3.83 -6.47
C ALA A 208 -10.84 -2.52 -7.26
N VAL A 209 -9.74 -1.76 -7.25
CA VAL A 209 -9.51 -0.66 -8.19
C VAL A 209 -8.20 -0.94 -8.93
N LEU A 210 -8.29 -1.01 -10.25
CA LEU A 210 -7.18 -1.30 -11.16
C LEU A 210 -6.59 0.01 -11.67
N PHE A 211 -5.29 0.24 -11.45
CA PHE A 211 -4.57 1.42 -11.94
C PHE A 211 -3.45 1.03 -12.91
N PRO A 212 -3.18 1.84 -13.94
CA PRO A 212 -1.99 1.65 -14.74
C PRO A 212 -0.74 1.92 -13.88
N HIS A 213 0.23 1.02 -13.92
CA HIS A 213 1.40 1.07 -13.02
C HIS A 213 2.16 2.40 -13.08
N HIS A 214 2.24 3.04 -14.26
CA HIS A 214 2.97 4.31 -14.45
C HIS A 214 2.30 5.53 -13.80
N GLN A 215 1.03 5.45 -13.39
CA GLN A 215 0.35 6.51 -12.62
C GLN A 215 0.47 6.30 -11.11
N MET A 216 0.92 5.13 -10.66
CA MET A 216 1.02 4.82 -9.24
C MET A 216 2.33 5.33 -8.65
N THR A 217 2.27 5.69 -7.39
CA THR A 217 3.43 6.21 -6.67
C THR A 217 3.69 5.39 -5.43
N ILE A 218 4.92 4.87 -5.34
CA ILE A 218 5.47 4.30 -4.12
C ILE A 218 6.38 5.35 -3.49
N LEU A 219 6.16 5.68 -2.23
CA LEU A 219 7.04 6.53 -1.45
C LEU A 219 8.11 5.70 -0.74
N ASP A 220 9.18 6.37 -0.34
CA ASP A 220 10.24 5.79 0.48
C ASP A 220 9.69 5.23 1.79
N TYR A 221 10.25 4.12 2.25
CA TYR A 221 9.95 3.54 3.55
C TYR A 221 11.24 3.48 4.36
N ASN A 222 11.45 4.50 5.18
CA ASN A 222 12.70 4.78 5.86
C ASN A 222 12.87 3.91 7.11
N ARG A 223 14.14 3.72 7.54
CA ARG A 223 14.53 2.89 8.68
C ARG A 223 15.15 3.73 9.78
N LEU A 224 14.87 3.37 11.03
CA LEU A 224 15.47 3.98 12.21
C LEU A 224 16.01 2.90 13.12
N LEU A 225 17.13 3.16 13.74
CA LEU A 225 17.80 2.25 14.68
C LEU A 225 17.89 2.90 16.06
N ARG A 226 17.54 2.15 17.11
CA ARG A 226 17.53 2.63 18.51
C ARG A 226 18.89 2.79 19.11
N ASP A 227 19.86 2.00 18.64
CA ASP A 227 21.24 2.01 19.13
C ASP A 227 22.23 1.79 17.98
N LEU A 228 23.51 2.04 18.23
CA LEU A 228 24.59 1.85 17.27
C LEU A 228 25.34 0.52 17.45
N ASN A 229 24.75 -0.43 18.14
CA ASN A 229 25.35 -1.74 18.41
C ASN A 229 26.74 -1.64 19.05
N GLY A 230 26.86 -0.80 20.10
CA GLY A 230 28.09 -0.61 20.86
C GLY A 230 29.13 0.30 20.22
N ARG A 231 28.86 0.91 19.06
CA ARG A 231 29.77 1.85 18.39
C ARG A 231 29.48 3.30 18.76
N SER A 232 30.50 4.15 18.67
CA SER A 232 30.27 5.60 18.59
C SER A 232 29.86 6.01 17.17
N ALA A 233 29.36 7.24 17.00
CA ALA A 233 29.00 7.79 15.70
C ALA A 233 30.21 7.78 14.73
N ASP A 234 31.37 8.24 15.18
CA ASP A 234 32.60 8.25 14.38
C ASP A 234 33.05 6.85 13.97
N GLN A 235 32.99 5.89 14.90
CA GLN A 235 33.30 4.48 14.61
C GLN A 235 32.38 3.88 13.56
N LEU A 236 31.09 4.22 13.59
CA LEU A 236 30.14 3.77 12.59
C LEU A 236 30.42 4.39 11.21
N VAL A 237 30.67 5.71 11.15
CA VAL A 237 31.01 6.41 9.90
C VAL A 237 32.29 5.83 9.28
N GLU A 238 33.33 5.60 10.08
CA GLU A 238 34.57 5.01 9.58
C GLU A 238 34.39 3.57 9.08
N ALA A 239 33.62 2.78 9.80
CA ALA A 239 33.31 1.41 9.36
C ALA A 239 32.49 1.38 8.05
N LEU A 240 31.58 2.32 7.86
CA LEU A 240 30.79 2.44 6.63
C LEU A 240 31.64 2.80 5.40
N ARG A 241 32.77 3.54 5.58
CA ARG A 241 33.68 3.88 4.49
C ARG A 241 34.33 2.68 3.81
N GLN A 242 34.35 1.53 4.46
CA GLN A 242 34.86 0.28 3.87
C GLN A 242 33.93 -0.23 2.72
N ARG A 243 32.67 0.17 2.70
CA ARG A 243 31.67 -0.31 1.72
C ARG A 243 31.04 0.81 0.90
N PHE A 244 31.08 2.04 1.40
CA PHE A 244 30.43 3.20 0.82
C PHE A 244 31.40 4.36 0.61
N ALA A 245 31.17 5.12 -0.45
CA ALA A 245 31.63 6.52 -0.46
C ALA A 245 30.70 7.28 0.51
N VAL A 246 31.30 7.83 1.59
CA VAL A 246 30.59 8.54 2.66
C VAL A 246 30.91 10.02 2.57
N ALA A 247 29.93 10.86 2.29
CA ALA A 247 30.05 12.32 2.25
C ALA A 247 29.10 12.95 3.28
N CYS A 248 29.65 13.85 4.12
CA CYS A 248 28.82 14.70 4.99
C CYS A 248 28.01 15.68 4.13
N ALA A 249 26.79 16.01 4.53
CA ALA A 249 25.90 16.92 3.84
C ALA A 249 25.28 17.92 4.80
N ASP A 250 25.23 19.20 4.38
CA ASP A 250 24.65 20.30 5.16
C ASP A 250 23.11 20.32 5.11
N GLN A 251 22.52 19.54 4.20
CA GLN A 251 21.08 19.47 3.99
C GLN A 251 20.58 18.01 4.05
N PRO A 252 19.28 17.79 4.34
CA PRO A 252 18.68 16.46 4.33
C PRO A 252 18.97 15.71 3.02
N VAL A 253 19.48 14.49 3.13
CA VAL A 253 19.87 13.67 1.98
C VAL A 253 18.68 12.81 1.54
N ARG A 254 18.13 13.14 0.38
CA ARG A 254 17.17 12.29 -0.33
C ARG A 254 17.92 11.50 -1.41
N PRO A 255 17.92 10.17 -1.33
CA PRO A 255 18.54 9.33 -2.37
C PRO A 255 17.93 9.57 -3.75
N SER A 256 18.75 9.58 -4.79
CA SER A 256 18.34 9.81 -6.17
C SER A 256 18.26 8.52 -6.99
N ARG A 257 18.80 7.41 -6.48
CA ARG A 257 18.85 6.10 -7.14
C ARG A 257 19.00 4.96 -6.13
N SER A 258 18.75 3.74 -6.57
CA SER A 258 19.06 2.53 -5.80
C SER A 258 20.57 2.44 -5.51
N GLY A 259 20.95 1.92 -4.34
CA GLY A 259 22.33 1.87 -3.85
C GLY A 259 22.86 3.19 -3.27
N GLU A 260 22.04 4.23 -3.25
CA GLU A 260 22.29 5.48 -2.51
C GLU A 260 21.37 5.54 -1.29
N PHE A 261 21.91 6.01 -0.15
CA PHE A 261 21.16 6.19 1.09
C PHE A 261 21.49 7.53 1.74
N GLY A 262 20.51 8.14 2.39
CA GLY A 262 20.73 9.22 3.33
C GLY A 262 20.82 8.65 4.73
N MET A 263 21.84 8.98 5.50
CA MET A 263 21.95 8.63 6.91
C MET A 263 21.91 9.90 7.75
N TYR A 264 21.03 9.94 8.74
CA TYR A 264 21.04 10.97 9.77
C TYR A 264 21.56 10.38 11.07
N LEU A 265 22.67 10.91 11.57
CA LEU A 265 23.43 10.40 12.71
C LEU A 265 24.06 11.58 13.46
N ASP A 266 23.87 11.64 14.77
CA ASP A 266 24.51 12.64 15.66
C ASP A 266 24.40 14.09 15.15
N GLY A 267 23.20 14.47 14.69
CA GLY A 267 22.92 15.82 14.22
C GLY A 267 23.33 16.13 12.77
N HIS A 268 23.97 15.19 12.07
CA HIS A 268 24.52 15.38 10.73
C HIS A 268 23.85 14.45 9.70
N TRP A 269 23.70 14.95 8.48
CA TRP A 269 23.35 14.12 7.33
C TRP A 269 24.60 13.60 6.62
N TYR A 270 24.54 12.37 6.17
CA TYR A 270 25.56 11.72 5.36
C TYR A 270 24.91 11.11 4.13
N ARG A 271 25.55 11.28 2.97
CA ARG A 271 25.25 10.54 1.75
C ARG A 271 26.11 9.30 1.72
N LEU A 272 25.47 8.15 1.63
CA LEU A 272 26.13 6.86 1.46
C LEU A 272 25.89 6.38 0.04
N SER A 273 26.94 6.13 -0.73
CA SER A 273 26.84 5.55 -2.08
C SER A 273 27.65 4.27 -2.11
N LEU A 274 27.07 3.15 -2.52
CA LEU A 274 27.80 1.88 -2.63
C LEU A 274 29.01 2.05 -3.54
N SER A 275 30.20 1.71 -3.01
CA SER A 275 31.48 1.91 -3.70
C SER A 275 31.70 0.91 -4.83
N THR A 276 31.09 -0.27 -4.73
CA THR A 276 31.05 -1.27 -5.78
C THR A 276 29.58 -1.46 -6.17
N PRO A 277 29.22 -1.31 -7.44
CA PRO A 277 27.91 -1.74 -7.87
C PRO A 277 27.80 -3.24 -7.55
N SER A 278 26.80 -3.64 -6.77
CA SER A 278 26.44 -5.05 -6.73
C SER A 278 26.26 -5.51 -8.19
N PRO A 279 26.65 -6.72 -8.58
CA PRO A 279 26.39 -7.24 -9.93
C PRO A 279 24.95 -7.04 -10.39
N SER A 280 24.01 -6.93 -9.44
CA SER A 280 22.61 -6.58 -9.67
C SER A 280 22.33 -5.11 -10.02
N ILE A 281 23.27 -4.17 -9.82
CA ILE A 281 23.10 -2.72 -10.12
C ILE A 281 23.68 -2.34 -11.48
N LEU A 282 24.67 -3.09 -11.99
CA LEU A 282 25.34 -2.83 -13.27
C LEU A 282 24.63 -3.46 -14.49
N GLY A 283 23.57 -4.21 -14.28
CA GLY A 283 22.75 -4.66 -15.40
C GLY A 283 21.93 -3.49 -15.93
N GLU A 284 22.41 -2.92 -17.02
CA GLU A 284 21.71 -2.18 -18.05
C GLU A 284 20.18 -2.35 -18.00
N ARG A 285 19.45 -1.32 -18.40
CA ARG A 285 18.07 -1.40 -18.91
C ARG A 285 17.89 -2.46 -20.03
N GLU A 286 18.81 -3.40 -20.13
CA GLU A 286 18.79 -4.52 -21.04
C GLU A 286 18.27 -5.75 -20.33
N ARG A 287 17.01 -6.06 -20.66
CA ARG A 287 16.33 -7.35 -20.54
C ARG A 287 16.42 -8.00 -19.16
N VAL A 288 15.28 -8.09 -18.52
CA VAL A 288 15.03 -9.09 -17.48
C VAL A 288 15.31 -10.46 -18.11
N GLY A 289 16.58 -10.87 -18.09
CA GLY A 289 17.01 -12.21 -18.45
C GLY A 289 16.68 -13.16 -17.30
N GLU A 290 16.24 -14.35 -17.62
CA GLU A 290 16.11 -15.46 -16.67
C GLU A 290 17.41 -15.57 -15.88
N GLY A 291 17.35 -15.23 -14.54
CA GLY A 291 18.49 -15.36 -13.63
C GLY A 291 18.83 -14.14 -12.76
N SER A 292 18.20 -12.96 -12.94
CA SER A 292 18.45 -11.83 -12.06
C SER A 292 17.63 -11.98 -10.76
N ASP A 293 18.26 -11.84 -9.58
CA ASP A 293 17.58 -11.79 -8.29
C ASP A 293 16.84 -10.44 -8.13
N PRO A 294 15.52 -10.38 -8.33
CA PRO A 294 14.78 -9.13 -8.24
C PRO A 294 14.68 -8.61 -6.80
N ILE A 295 14.88 -9.46 -5.78
CA ILE A 295 14.86 -9.05 -4.37
C ILE A 295 16.20 -8.43 -3.99
N GLY A 296 17.33 -9.00 -4.42
CA GLY A 296 18.66 -8.54 -4.06
C GLY A 296 18.96 -7.11 -4.50
N ARG A 297 18.30 -6.62 -5.57
CA ARG A 297 18.49 -5.25 -6.09
C ARG A 297 17.59 -4.19 -5.43
N LEU A 298 16.61 -4.61 -4.61
CA LEU A 298 15.72 -3.65 -3.93
C LEU A 298 16.52 -2.72 -3.00
N PRO A 299 16.22 -1.43 -2.96
CA PRO A 299 16.89 -0.49 -2.06
C PRO A 299 16.88 -0.94 -0.60
N ILE A 300 15.79 -1.54 -0.17
CA ILE A 300 15.63 -2.09 1.18
C ILE A 300 16.57 -3.28 1.45
N THR A 301 16.72 -4.19 0.47
CA THR A 301 17.61 -5.35 0.60
C THR A 301 19.06 -4.91 0.60
N LEU A 302 19.41 -3.96 -0.26
CA LEU A 302 20.77 -3.37 -0.30
C LEU A 302 21.12 -2.69 1.02
N LEU A 303 20.19 -1.93 1.64
CA LEU A 303 20.41 -1.36 2.96
C LEU A 303 20.56 -2.45 4.02
N ALA A 304 19.68 -3.46 4.01
CA ALA A 304 19.70 -4.54 4.98
C ALA A 304 21.04 -5.29 4.96
N SER A 305 21.47 -5.76 3.79
CA SER A 305 22.68 -6.59 3.64
C SER A 305 23.99 -5.81 3.79
N ASN A 306 24.00 -4.51 3.46
CA ASN A 306 25.23 -3.72 3.48
C ASN A 306 25.38 -2.82 4.73
N VAL A 307 24.28 -2.54 5.45
CA VAL A 307 24.29 -1.63 6.61
C VAL A 307 23.64 -2.26 7.83
N ILE A 308 22.37 -2.65 7.76
CA ILE A 308 21.58 -3.01 8.94
C ILE A 308 22.13 -4.28 9.59
N GLU A 309 22.28 -5.34 8.83
CA GLU A 309 22.78 -6.62 9.33
C GLU A 309 24.24 -6.54 9.81
N PRO A 310 25.22 -6.08 9.00
CA PRO A 310 26.63 -6.13 9.39
C PRO A 310 27.02 -5.12 10.49
N PHE A 311 26.37 -3.96 10.57
CA PHE A 311 26.76 -2.93 11.55
C PHE A 311 25.84 -2.88 12.76
N PHE A 312 24.55 -3.21 12.62
CA PHE A 312 23.58 -3.14 13.71
C PHE A 312 23.17 -4.53 14.23
N GLY A 313 23.51 -5.62 13.52
CA GLY A 313 23.20 -6.99 13.92
C GLY A 313 21.71 -7.32 13.90
N VAL A 314 20.89 -6.54 13.14
CA VAL A 314 19.46 -6.80 12.95
C VAL A 314 19.29 -7.72 11.75
N THR A 315 19.01 -9.00 12.01
CA THR A 315 18.85 -10.03 10.98
C THR A 315 17.37 -10.23 10.59
N ASP A 316 16.44 -10.01 11.50
CA ASP A 316 15.00 -10.07 11.19
C ASP A 316 14.27 -8.80 11.67
N PRO A 317 14.00 -7.87 10.77
CA PRO A 317 13.34 -6.60 11.11
C PRO A 317 11.86 -6.75 11.50
N ARG A 318 11.27 -7.95 11.42
CA ARG A 318 9.88 -8.20 11.83
C ARG A 318 9.74 -8.35 13.34
N ILE A 319 10.79 -8.80 14.00
CA ILE A 319 10.79 -9.16 15.43
C ILE A 319 11.79 -8.34 16.24
N ASP A 320 12.83 -7.78 15.62
CA ASP A 320 13.84 -6.97 16.33
C ASP A 320 13.24 -5.59 16.68
N LYS A 321 13.18 -5.30 17.98
CA LYS A 321 12.62 -4.03 18.50
C LYS A 321 13.57 -2.83 18.38
N ARG A 322 14.80 -3.06 17.94
CA ARG A 322 15.79 -1.98 17.74
C ARG A 322 15.60 -1.24 16.41
N ILE A 323 14.87 -1.84 15.45
CA ILE A 323 14.53 -1.20 14.19
C ILE A 323 13.10 -0.70 14.19
N ASP A 324 12.87 0.48 13.63
CA ASP A 324 11.54 1.04 13.39
C ASP A 324 11.44 1.65 11.98
N PHE A 325 10.25 2.04 11.56
CA PHE A 325 9.92 2.37 10.19
C PHE A 325 9.15 3.69 10.10
N VAL A 326 9.52 4.53 9.13
CA VAL A 326 8.83 5.79 8.83
C VAL A 326 8.49 5.85 7.34
N GLY A 327 7.19 5.88 7.03
CA GLY A 327 6.71 6.08 5.65
C GLY A 327 7.01 7.48 5.14
N GLY A 328 7.37 7.58 3.85
CA GLY A 328 7.83 8.80 3.20
C GLY A 328 6.85 9.96 3.21
N ALA A 329 5.56 9.72 3.45
CA ALA A 329 4.55 10.77 3.62
C ALA A 329 4.87 11.72 4.79
N ARG A 330 5.60 11.25 5.83
CA ARG A 330 6.05 12.06 6.99
C ARG A 330 7.31 12.89 6.69
N GLY A 331 7.98 12.61 5.59
CA GLY A 331 9.19 13.31 5.15
C GLY A 331 10.44 13.04 5.99
N LEU A 332 11.57 13.62 5.58
CA LEU A 332 12.86 13.43 6.25
C LEU A 332 12.93 14.13 7.61
N THR A 333 12.13 15.18 7.81
CA THR A 333 12.05 15.92 9.09
C THR A 333 11.65 15.02 10.26
N GLU A 334 10.83 14.00 10.02
CA GLU A 334 10.45 13.03 11.06
C GLU A 334 11.64 12.16 11.47
N LEU A 335 12.53 11.83 10.53
CA LEU A 335 13.77 11.10 10.82
C LEU A 335 14.66 11.91 11.75
N GLU A 336 14.87 13.20 11.40
CA GLU A 336 15.65 14.11 12.24
C GLU A 336 15.04 14.27 13.64
N ARG A 337 13.71 14.48 13.72
CA ARG A 337 12.99 14.66 14.98
C ARG A 337 13.24 13.50 15.93
N ARG A 338 13.10 12.26 15.44
CA ARG A 338 13.22 11.05 16.25
C ARG A 338 14.66 10.77 16.70
N VAL A 339 15.66 11.16 15.91
CA VAL A 339 17.06 11.06 16.31
C VAL A 339 17.43 12.20 17.26
N LYS A 340 17.03 13.45 16.99
CA LYS A 340 17.30 14.61 17.85
C LYS A 340 16.66 14.46 19.23
N SER A 341 15.51 13.79 19.34
CA SER A 341 14.84 13.53 20.62
C SER A 341 15.49 12.41 21.45
N GLY A 342 16.49 11.70 20.92
CA GLY A 342 17.09 10.53 21.56
C GLY A 342 16.21 9.26 21.51
N GLU A 343 15.06 9.30 20.84
CA GLU A 343 14.21 8.12 20.62
C GLU A 343 14.93 7.07 19.76
N MET A 344 15.72 7.54 18.80
CA MET A 344 16.51 6.72 17.88
C MET A 344 17.94 7.24 17.82
N ALA A 345 18.91 6.34 17.58
CA ALA A 345 20.33 6.69 17.44
C ALA A 345 20.72 7.05 16.00
N ALA A 346 20.10 6.40 15.03
CA ALA A 346 20.35 6.65 13.60
C ALA A 346 19.09 6.49 12.77
N ALA A 347 19.02 7.18 11.63
CA ALA A 347 17.96 7.04 10.66
C ALA A 347 18.54 6.94 9.24
N PHE A 348 17.87 6.15 8.39
CA PHE A 348 18.24 5.92 7.01
C PHE A 348 17.09 6.26 6.07
N ALA A 349 17.33 7.20 5.16
CA ALA A 349 16.46 7.52 4.04
C ALA A 349 16.81 6.62 2.85
N LEU A 350 15.80 6.04 2.22
CA LEU A 350 15.93 5.12 1.09
C LEU A 350 15.42 5.75 -0.20
N TYR A 351 15.96 5.29 -1.33
CA TYR A 351 15.29 5.45 -2.61
C TYR A 351 13.99 4.63 -2.61
N PRO A 352 12.86 5.16 -3.07
CA PRO A 352 11.61 4.40 -3.09
C PRO A 352 11.70 3.21 -4.05
N THR A 353 11.12 2.08 -3.66
CA THR A 353 10.90 0.94 -4.55
C THR A 353 10.10 1.39 -5.78
N GLN A 354 10.50 0.97 -6.98
CA GLN A 354 9.78 1.32 -8.20
C GLN A 354 8.68 0.29 -8.50
N MET A 355 7.68 0.68 -9.30
CA MET A 355 6.61 -0.25 -9.70
C MET A 355 7.14 -1.42 -10.49
N GLU A 356 8.15 -1.21 -11.32
CA GLU A 356 8.83 -2.24 -12.11
C GLU A 356 9.54 -3.26 -11.22
N ASP A 357 10.11 -2.83 -10.07
CA ASP A 357 10.72 -3.73 -9.10
C ASP A 357 9.67 -4.62 -8.43
N LEU A 358 8.53 -4.02 -8.03
CA LEU A 358 7.41 -4.76 -7.44
C LEU A 358 6.89 -5.82 -8.42
N MET A 359 6.65 -5.41 -9.67
CA MET A 359 6.16 -6.31 -10.72
C MET A 359 7.15 -7.44 -10.98
N ALA A 360 8.46 -7.15 -11.08
CA ALA A 360 9.49 -8.16 -11.29
C ALA A 360 9.57 -9.18 -10.13
N VAL A 361 9.45 -8.73 -8.87
CA VAL A 361 9.40 -9.63 -7.71
C VAL A 361 8.15 -10.53 -7.76
N ALA A 362 6.99 -9.96 -8.08
CA ALA A 362 5.75 -10.71 -8.19
C ALA A 362 5.76 -11.69 -9.38
N ASP A 363 6.39 -11.32 -10.49
CA ASP A 363 6.58 -12.18 -11.67
C ASP A 363 7.46 -13.40 -11.38
N ALA A 364 8.49 -13.20 -10.57
CA ALA A 364 9.33 -14.28 -10.08
C ALA A 364 8.64 -15.18 -9.01
N GLY A 365 7.39 -14.91 -8.65
CA GLY A 365 6.70 -15.60 -7.56
C GLY A 365 7.34 -15.39 -6.19
N ALA A 366 8.15 -14.35 -6.05
CA ALA A 366 8.91 -14.05 -4.85
C ALA A 366 8.16 -13.06 -3.93
N ILE A 367 8.65 -12.95 -2.70
CA ILE A 367 8.04 -12.10 -1.65
C ILE A 367 9.02 -11.00 -1.26
N MET A 368 8.55 -9.76 -1.28
CA MET A 368 9.32 -8.61 -0.82
C MET A 368 9.58 -8.66 0.69
N PRO A 369 10.72 -8.13 1.15
CA PRO A 369 10.93 -7.88 2.57
C PRO A 369 9.79 -7.02 3.17
N PRO A 370 9.51 -7.14 4.47
CA PRO A 370 8.44 -6.36 5.10
C PRO A 370 8.71 -4.86 4.99
N LYS A 371 7.63 -4.08 4.81
CA LYS A 371 7.71 -2.62 4.71
C LYS A 371 8.57 -2.14 3.53
N SER A 372 8.43 -2.79 2.37
CA SER A 372 9.10 -2.43 1.11
C SER A 372 8.37 -1.36 0.32
N THR A 373 7.06 -1.24 0.48
CA THR A 373 6.21 -0.34 -0.32
C THR A 373 5.32 0.53 0.56
N TRP A 374 5.18 1.79 0.18
CA TRP A 374 4.22 2.73 0.77
C TRP A 374 3.52 3.48 -0.35
N PHE A 375 2.34 3.00 -0.76
CA PHE A 375 1.55 3.64 -1.81
C PHE A 375 0.85 4.90 -1.32
N GLU A 376 0.92 5.97 -2.12
CA GLU A 376 0.14 7.20 -1.96
C GLU A 376 -0.35 7.69 -3.33
N PRO A 377 -1.57 8.26 -3.40
CA PRO A 377 -2.59 8.31 -2.34
C PRO A 377 -3.25 6.95 -2.10
N LYS A 378 -3.83 6.78 -0.91
CA LYS A 378 -4.59 5.58 -0.54
C LYS A 378 -6.02 5.65 -1.07
N LEU A 379 -6.58 4.49 -1.42
CA LEU A 379 -8.02 4.37 -1.66
C LEU A 379 -8.79 4.70 -0.38
N ALA A 380 -9.94 5.35 -0.53
CA ALA A 380 -10.87 5.57 0.57
C ALA A 380 -11.90 4.42 0.62
N ASP A 381 -12.14 3.91 1.82
CA ASP A 381 -13.29 3.04 2.09
C ASP A 381 -14.59 3.86 1.95
N GLY A 382 -15.67 3.23 1.49
CA GLY A 382 -16.98 3.87 1.37
C GLY A 382 -17.23 4.64 0.07
N MET A 383 -16.25 4.77 -0.82
CA MET A 383 -16.50 5.29 -2.16
C MET A 383 -17.30 4.30 -3.01
N VAL A 384 -16.95 3.04 -2.92
CA VAL A 384 -17.67 1.90 -3.50
C VAL A 384 -17.62 0.73 -2.52
N SER A 385 -18.68 -0.09 -2.51
CA SER A 385 -18.75 -1.31 -1.72
C SER A 385 -19.38 -2.42 -2.56
N HIS A 386 -18.95 -3.65 -2.37
CA HIS A 386 -19.50 -4.83 -3.03
C HIS A 386 -20.31 -5.64 -2.01
N MET A 387 -21.64 -5.67 -2.19
CA MET A 387 -22.55 -6.50 -1.39
C MET A 387 -22.43 -7.95 -1.82
N LEU A 388 -22.53 -8.88 -0.87
CA LEU A 388 -22.36 -10.33 -1.10
C LEU A 388 -23.71 -11.10 -1.06
N ASP A 389 -24.78 -10.44 -1.42
CA ASP A 389 -26.15 -10.98 -1.55
C ASP A 389 -26.61 -11.13 -3.00
#